data_9c1a8866431feaddbeb4f4f1733ab56f
#
_entry.id   9c1a8866431feaddbeb4f4f1733ab56f
#
_cell.length_a   1.000
_cell.length_b   1.000
_cell.length_c   1.000
_cell.angle_alpha   90.00
_cell.angle_beta   90.00
_cell.angle_gamma   90.00
#
_symmetry.space_group_name_H-M   'P 1'
#
loop_
_entity.id
_entity.type
_entity.pdbx_description
1 polymer ?
#
loop_
_entity_poly.entity_id
_entity_poly.type
_entity_poly.pdbx_seq_one_letter_code
_entity_poly.pdbx_strand_id
1 'polypeptide(L)' 'MTDEMTIRLDGEEYVLRRGDTALQVGRRTAGDVTWLDDVDPALLPEPARQALESGDTGNPELSTALRGIVEAEVKRGG' A
#
# COMPACT_ATOMS: atom_id res chain seq x y z
N MET A 1 -14.85 -6.18 -10.17
CA MET A 1 -14.30 -4.81 -10.14
C MET A 1 -13.08 -4.76 -9.27
N THR A 2 -12.05 -4.11 -9.73
CA THR A 2 -10.79 -4.02 -9.02
C THR A 2 -10.77 -2.73 -8.20
N ASP A 3 -10.64 -2.85 -6.90
CA ASP A 3 -10.49 -1.67 -6.03
C ASP A 3 -9.03 -1.25 -6.04
N GLU A 4 -8.75 -0.22 -6.79
CA GLU A 4 -7.41 0.30 -6.93
C GLU A 4 -7.35 1.73 -6.42
N MET A 5 -6.33 2.02 -5.63
CA MET A 5 -6.13 3.36 -5.07
C MET A 5 -4.70 3.80 -5.29
N THR A 6 -4.51 5.09 -5.43
CA THR A 6 -3.18 5.67 -5.53
C THR A 6 -2.90 6.47 -4.27
N ILE A 7 -1.74 6.24 -3.68
CA ILE A 7 -1.33 6.95 -2.48
C ILE A 7 0.11 7.46 -2.67
N ARG A 8 0.40 8.60 -2.08
CA ARG A 8 1.74 9.18 -2.17
C ARG A 8 2.45 9.07 -0.84
N LEU A 9 3.64 8.48 -0.86
CA LEU A 9 4.48 8.33 0.33
C LEU A 9 5.87 8.90 0.02
N ASP A 10 6.31 9.86 0.81
CA ASP A 10 7.64 10.45 0.68
C ASP A 10 7.97 10.92 -0.74
N GLY A 11 6.97 11.48 -1.42
CA GLY A 11 7.14 11.99 -2.77
C GLY A 11 7.05 10.93 -3.85
N GLU A 12 6.87 9.67 -3.48
CA GLU A 12 6.71 8.59 -4.44
C GLU A 12 5.26 8.13 -4.50
N GLU A 13 4.85 7.69 -5.66
CA GLU A 13 3.48 7.27 -5.89
C GLU A 13 3.37 5.75 -5.79
N TYR A 14 2.39 5.28 -5.05
CA TYR A 14 2.13 3.86 -4.87
C TYR A 14 0.71 3.54 -5.27
N VAL A 15 0.52 2.35 -5.80
CA VAL A 15 -0.79 1.85 -6.19
C VAL A 15 -1.16 0.71 -5.26
N LEU A 16 -2.35 0.79 -4.69
CA LEU A 16 -2.87 -0.24 -3.80
C LEU A 16 -4.03 -0.95 -4.50
N ARG A 17 -3.97 -2.26 -4.54
CA ARG A 17 -5.05 -3.06 -5.11
C ARG A 17 -5.51 -4.07 -4.08
N ARG A 18 -6.79 -4.01 -3.75
CA ARG A 18 -7.36 -4.95 -2.79
C ARG A 18 -7.79 -6.22 -3.50
N GLY A 19 -7.21 -7.34 -3.07
CA GLY A 19 -7.63 -8.65 -3.50
C GLY A 19 -8.58 -9.28 -2.49
N ASP A 20 -9.00 -10.51 -2.77
CA ASP A 20 -9.89 -11.24 -1.88
C ASP A 20 -9.23 -11.59 -0.55
N THR A 21 -7.96 -11.93 -0.57
CA THR A 21 -7.26 -12.40 0.62
C THR A 21 -5.99 -11.61 0.93
N ALA A 22 -5.56 -10.76 0.03
CA ALA A 22 -4.31 -10.02 0.20
C ALA A 22 -4.41 -8.64 -0.43
N LEU A 23 -3.58 -7.73 0.08
CA LEU A 23 -3.43 -6.40 -0.47
C LEU A 23 -2.18 -6.39 -1.36
N GLN A 24 -2.33 -5.92 -2.58
CA GLN A 24 -1.20 -5.75 -3.48
C GLN A 24 -0.73 -4.31 -3.43
N VAL A 25 0.57 -4.12 -3.29
CA VAL A 25 1.19 -2.80 -3.27
C VAL A 25 2.17 -2.71 -4.42
N GLY A 26 2.02 -1.69 -5.23
CA GLY A 26 2.92 -1.43 -6.35
C GLY A 26 3.53 -0.05 -6.23
N ARG A 27 4.77 0.08 -6.69
CA ARG A 27 5.46 1.35 -6.74
C ARG A 27 5.45 1.85 -8.19
N ARG A 28 4.94 3.06 -8.38
CA ARG A 28 4.88 3.65 -9.72
C ARG A 28 6.14 4.47 -9.98
N THR A 29 6.85 4.14 -11.05
CA THR A 29 8.06 4.83 -11.45
C THR A 29 8.04 5.02 -12.96
N ALA A 30 8.16 6.25 -13.43
CA ALA A 30 8.29 6.54 -14.85
C ALA A 30 7.19 5.89 -15.71
N GLY A 31 5.98 5.82 -15.18
CA GLY A 31 4.85 5.25 -15.91
C GLY A 31 4.66 3.75 -15.75
N ASP A 32 5.61 3.08 -15.13
CA ASP A 32 5.52 1.65 -14.86
C ASP A 32 5.21 1.40 -13.39
N VAL A 33 4.57 0.27 -13.13
CA VAL A 33 4.28 -0.13 -11.76
C VAL A 33 5.05 -1.41 -11.46
N THR A 34 5.87 -1.35 -10.40
CA THR A 34 6.59 -2.52 -9.91
C THR A 34 5.83 -3.06 -8.70
N TRP A 35 5.28 -4.26 -8.82
CA TRP A 35 4.50 -4.86 -7.75
C TRP A 35 5.42 -5.48 -6.71
N LEU A 36 5.16 -5.14 -5.45
CA LEU A 36 5.86 -5.72 -4.32
C LEU A 36 5.13 -7.00 -3.90
N ASP A 37 5.66 -7.67 -2.86
CA ASP A 37 4.99 -8.87 -2.35
C ASP A 37 3.61 -8.53 -1.80
N ASP A 38 2.71 -9.52 -1.86
CA ASP A 38 1.38 -9.36 -1.29
C ASP A 38 1.48 -9.10 0.22
N VAL A 39 0.57 -8.26 0.70
CA VAL A 39 0.52 -7.89 2.10
C VAL A 39 -0.76 -8.44 2.71
N ASP A 40 -0.63 -9.08 3.87
CA ASP A 40 -1.81 -9.53 4.61
C ASP A 40 -2.47 -8.30 5.26
N PRO A 41 -3.73 -8.00 4.93
CA PRO A 41 -4.41 -6.86 5.55
C PRO A 41 -4.47 -6.93 7.07
N ALA A 42 -4.37 -8.12 7.64
CA ALA A 42 -4.38 -8.28 9.08
C ALA A 42 -3.13 -7.69 9.75
N LEU A 43 -2.07 -7.46 8.98
CA LEU A 43 -0.86 -6.82 9.50
C LEU A 43 -1.04 -5.31 9.67
N LEU A 44 -2.07 -4.74 9.07
CA LEU A 44 -2.35 -3.32 9.21
C LEU A 44 -3.09 -3.05 10.50
N PRO A 45 -2.77 -1.94 11.21
CA PRO A 45 -3.57 -1.53 12.35
C PRO A 45 -5.01 -1.26 11.92
N GLU A 46 -5.93 -1.36 12.85
CA GLU A 46 -7.35 -1.16 12.54
C GLU A 46 -7.64 0.18 11.86
N PRO A 47 -7.08 1.32 12.34
CA PRO A 47 -7.33 2.60 11.66
C PRO A 47 -6.85 2.60 10.21
N ALA A 48 -5.72 1.94 9.94
CA ALA A 48 -5.20 1.85 8.58
C ALA A 48 -6.11 1.01 7.70
N ARG A 49 -6.62 -0.11 8.23
CA ARG A 49 -7.55 -0.95 7.48
C ARG A 49 -8.85 -0.23 7.17
N GLN A 50 -9.37 0.54 8.14
CA GLN A 50 -10.58 1.31 7.94
C GLN A 50 -10.38 2.37 6.87
N ALA A 51 -9.24 3.05 6.87
CA ALA A 51 -8.92 4.03 5.85
C ALA A 51 -8.83 3.37 4.46
N LEU A 52 -8.24 2.19 4.41
CA LEU A 52 -8.13 1.44 3.16
C LEU A 52 -9.51 1.08 2.62
N GLU A 53 -10.40 0.61 3.49
CA GLU A 53 -11.75 0.21 3.09
C GLU A 53 -12.59 1.39 2.62
N SER A 54 -12.40 2.56 3.25
CA SER A 54 -13.15 3.75 2.87
C SER A 54 -12.50 4.55 1.75
N GLY A 55 -11.31 4.13 1.30
CA GLY A 55 -10.61 4.83 0.24
C GLY A 55 -9.97 6.13 0.68
N ASP A 56 -9.71 6.28 1.97
CA ASP A 56 -9.12 7.50 2.52
C ASP A 56 -7.59 7.44 2.38
N THR A 57 -7.10 7.81 1.21
CA THR A 57 -5.67 7.76 0.91
C THR A 57 -4.88 8.87 1.59
N GLY A 58 -5.55 9.85 2.16
CA GLY A 58 -4.90 10.91 2.92
C GLY A 58 -4.75 10.62 4.39
N ASN A 59 -5.16 9.45 4.86
CA ASN A 59 -5.13 9.10 6.27
C ASN A 59 -3.70 8.84 6.72
N PRO A 60 -3.20 9.53 7.77
CA PRO A 60 -1.82 9.35 8.23
C PRO A 60 -1.54 7.96 8.79
N GLU A 61 -2.55 7.31 9.38
CA GLU A 61 -2.37 5.95 9.91
C GLU A 61 -2.08 4.97 8.78
N LEU A 62 -2.82 5.11 7.68
CA LEU A 62 -2.60 4.27 6.50
C LEU A 62 -1.23 4.54 5.89
N SER A 63 -0.86 5.80 5.75
CA SER A 63 0.43 6.17 5.19
C SER A 63 1.58 5.62 6.02
N THR A 64 1.49 5.73 7.34
CA THR A 64 2.52 5.23 8.24
C THR A 64 2.67 3.72 8.15
N ALA A 65 1.54 3.01 8.11
CA ALA A 65 1.56 1.56 8.00
C ALA A 65 2.17 1.10 6.68
N LEU A 66 1.79 1.73 5.59
CA LEU A 66 2.32 1.38 4.27
C LEU A 66 3.80 1.71 4.15
N ARG A 67 4.23 2.82 4.73
CA ARG A 67 5.65 3.17 4.72
C ARG A 67 6.49 2.10 5.40
N GLY A 68 6.02 1.59 6.53
CA GLY A 68 6.71 0.52 7.24
C GLY A 68 6.82 -0.75 6.40
N ILE A 69 5.74 -1.09 5.70
CA ILE A 69 5.71 -2.26 4.83
C ILE A 69 6.68 -2.09 3.67
N VAL A 70 6.67 -0.93 3.02
CA VAL A 70 7.55 -0.66 1.89
C VAL A 70 9.01 -0.69 2.32
N GLU A 71 9.33 -0.11 3.46
CA GLU A 71 10.69 -0.14 3.98
C GLU A 71 11.16 -1.56 4.25
N ALA A 72 10.29 -2.40 4.80
CA ALA A 72 10.63 -3.79 5.07
C ALA A 72 10.90 -4.55 3.78
N GLU A 73 10.12 -4.28 2.73
CA GLU A 73 10.32 -4.92 1.44
C GLU A 73 11.65 -4.48 0.80
N VAL A 74 11.98 -3.21 0.87
CA VAL A 74 13.22 -2.70 0.34
C VAL A 74 14.42 -3.31 1.05
N LYS A 75 14.37 -3.41 2.37
CA LYS A 75 15.45 -4.02 3.14
C LYS A 75 15.61 -5.49 2.83
N ARG A 76 14.50 -6.19 2.65
CA ARG A 76 14.54 -7.62 2.39
C ARG A 76 15.00 -7.93 0.98
N GLY A 77 14.59 -7.12 0.03
CA GLY A 77 14.93 -7.32 -1.36
C GLY A 77 16.29 -6.78 -1.76
N GLY A 78 16.87 -6.00 -0.88
CA GLY A 78 18.10 -5.31 -1.16
C GLY A 78 19.26 -5.83 -1.05
#